data_64e6e364258340a44eb11bcc9f7047bc
#
_entry.id   64e6e364258340a44eb11bcc9f7047bc
#
_cell.length_a   1.000
_cell.length_b   1.000
_cell.length_c   1.000
_cell.angle_alpha   90.00
_cell.angle_beta   90.00
_cell.angle_gamma   90.00
#
_symmetry.space_group_name_H-M   'P 1'
#
loop_
_entity.id
_entity.type
_entity.pdbx_description
1 polymer ?
#
loop_
_entity_poly.entity_id
_entity_poly.type
_entity_poly.pdbx_seq_one_letter_code
_entity_poly.pdbx_strand_id
1 'polypeptide(L)'
;MILELLIAIAGLLSYWYIKYVGKYNYWKQLGVPCPDRASQTKNNWDAYLKRRSHHEIKREEYSAFSGERFYGRFDGFNQVLFIRDDFDLIRSIMVKDFDHFGMLRLGPLRNVPPANKVEEIILKGILVVHGEEWKNVR
;
A
#
# COMPACT_ATOMS: atom_id res chain seq x y z
N MET A 1 -17.94 -36.17 4.93
CA MET A 1 -17.28 -35.52 3.79
C MET A 1 -17.85 -34.14 3.44
N ILE A 2 -19.12 -34.00 2.99
CA ILE A 2 -19.69 -32.66 2.61
C ILE A 2 -19.75 -31.73 3.82
N LEU A 3 -20.20 -32.20 4.97
CA LEU A 3 -20.30 -31.40 6.19
C LEU A 3 -18.92 -30.90 6.68
N GLU A 4 -17.93 -31.76 6.65
CA GLU A 4 -16.55 -31.43 7.04
C GLU A 4 -15.96 -30.36 6.10
N LEU A 5 -16.24 -30.48 4.79
CA LEU A 5 -15.84 -29.49 3.79
C LEU A 5 -16.50 -28.13 4.05
N LEU A 6 -17.80 -28.11 4.35
CA LEU A 6 -18.52 -26.88 4.67
C LEU A 6 -17.98 -26.20 5.94
N ILE A 7 -17.66 -26.97 6.97
CA ILE A 7 -17.05 -26.45 8.20
C ILE A 7 -15.67 -25.85 7.90
N ALA A 8 -14.85 -26.52 7.11
CA ALA A 8 -13.54 -26.04 6.72
C ALA A 8 -13.62 -24.72 5.94
N ILE A 9 -14.53 -24.63 4.96
CA ILE A 9 -14.77 -23.40 4.18
C ILE A 9 -15.26 -22.27 5.09
N ALA A 10 -16.23 -22.55 5.97
CA ALA A 10 -16.71 -21.55 6.93
C ALA A 10 -15.59 -21.05 7.86
N GLY A 11 -14.72 -21.93 8.33
CA GLY A 11 -13.56 -21.57 9.13
C GLY A 11 -12.56 -20.69 8.38
N LEU A 12 -12.23 -21.02 7.13
CA LEU A 12 -11.38 -20.23 6.27
C LEU A 12 -11.96 -18.85 5.98
N LEU A 13 -13.24 -18.77 5.68
CA LEU A 13 -13.93 -17.50 5.43
C LEU A 13 -13.98 -16.62 6.68
N SER A 14 -14.24 -17.22 7.84
CA SER A 14 -14.24 -16.52 9.13
C SER A 14 -12.85 -15.98 9.48
N TYR A 15 -11.81 -16.80 9.32
CA TYR A 15 -10.42 -16.39 9.51
C TYR A 15 -10.04 -15.24 8.59
N TRP A 16 -10.37 -15.35 7.31
CA TRP A 16 -10.10 -14.31 6.32
C TRP A 16 -10.84 -13.01 6.65
N TYR A 17 -12.11 -13.11 7.06
CA TYR A 17 -12.92 -11.97 7.46
C TYR A 17 -12.34 -11.25 8.68
N ILE A 18 -11.93 -11.97 9.72
CA ILE A 18 -11.32 -11.40 10.93
C ILE A 18 -10.02 -10.68 10.58
N LYS A 19 -9.18 -11.29 9.75
CA LYS A 19 -7.93 -10.67 9.27
C LYS A 19 -8.20 -9.42 8.44
N TYR A 20 -9.21 -9.44 7.60
CA TYR A 20 -9.60 -8.30 6.77
C TYR A 20 -10.13 -7.14 7.63
N VAL A 21 -11.05 -7.41 8.53
CA VAL A 21 -11.62 -6.39 9.43
C VAL A 21 -10.54 -5.82 10.37
N GLY A 22 -9.68 -6.66 10.93
CA GLY A 22 -8.59 -6.22 11.80
C GLY A 22 -7.65 -5.23 11.11
N LYS A 23 -7.36 -5.43 9.83
CA LYS A 23 -6.55 -4.48 9.05
C LYS A 23 -7.20 -3.10 8.96
N TYR A 24 -8.50 -3.03 8.66
CA TYR A 24 -9.19 -1.75 8.52
C TYR A 24 -9.29 -0.94 9.82
N ASN A 25 -9.16 -1.59 10.97
CA ASN A 25 -9.14 -0.90 12.26
C ASN A 25 -7.76 -0.32 12.60
N TYR A 26 -6.71 -0.70 11.89
CA TYR A 26 -5.34 -0.29 12.18
C TYR A 26 -5.17 1.24 12.24
N TRP A 27 -5.61 1.96 11.22
CA TRP A 27 -5.50 3.41 11.20
C TRP A 27 -6.36 4.09 12.26
N LYS A 28 -7.55 3.56 12.52
CA LYS A 28 -8.44 4.05 13.57
C LYS A 28 -7.84 3.89 14.97
N GLN A 29 -7.18 2.78 15.23
CA GLN A 29 -6.48 2.53 16.50
C GLN A 29 -5.30 3.49 16.72
N LEU A 30 -4.66 3.91 15.65
CA LEU A 30 -3.58 4.89 15.68
C LEU A 30 -4.07 6.36 15.71
N GLY A 31 -5.39 6.59 15.68
CA GLY A 31 -5.96 7.94 15.62
C GLY A 31 -5.69 8.66 14.28
N VAL A 32 -5.34 7.90 13.25
CA VAL A 32 -5.06 8.45 11.90
C VAL A 32 -6.36 8.54 11.11
N PRO A 33 -6.71 9.73 10.55
CA PRO A 33 -7.84 9.87 9.66
C PRO A 33 -7.76 8.87 8.51
N CYS A 34 -8.85 8.19 8.23
CA CYS A 34 -8.89 7.21 7.14
C CYS A 34 -10.28 7.17 6.51
N PRO A 35 -10.39 6.89 5.21
CA PRO A 35 -11.67 6.70 4.54
C PRO A 35 -12.45 5.55 5.19
N ASP A 36 -13.77 5.63 5.12
CA ASP A 36 -14.63 4.57 5.62
C ASP A 36 -14.38 3.23 4.89
N ARG A 37 -14.51 2.13 5.63
CA ARG A 37 -14.25 0.78 5.09
C ARG A 37 -15.09 0.47 3.86
N ALA A 38 -16.37 0.83 3.88
CA ALA A 38 -17.26 0.57 2.77
C ALA A 38 -16.81 1.31 1.51
N SER A 39 -16.43 2.58 1.66
CA SER A 39 -15.90 3.41 0.60
C SER A 39 -14.58 2.86 0.04
N GLN A 40 -13.65 2.48 0.90
CA GLN A 40 -12.38 1.88 0.45
C GLN A 40 -12.59 0.56 -0.30
N THR A 41 -13.48 -0.30 0.21
CA THR A 41 -13.79 -1.57 -0.45
C THR A 41 -14.41 -1.34 -1.82
N LYS A 42 -15.39 -0.42 -1.92
CA LYS A 42 -16.01 -0.05 -3.19
C LYS A 42 -14.99 0.49 -4.17
N ASN A 43 -14.15 1.44 -3.73
CA ASN A 43 -13.12 2.05 -4.56
C ASN A 43 -12.10 1.01 -5.08
N ASN A 44 -11.71 0.06 -4.24
CA ASN A 44 -10.80 -1.01 -4.64
C ASN A 44 -11.45 -1.95 -5.67
N TRP A 45 -12.74 -2.27 -5.51
CA TRP A 45 -13.49 -3.06 -6.49
C TRP A 45 -13.68 -2.33 -7.81
N ASP A 46 -14.04 -1.04 -7.77
CA ASP A 46 -14.21 -0.22 -8.98
C ASP A 46 -12.89 -0.08 -9.76
N ALA A 47 -11.77 0.03 -9.05
CA ALA A 47 -10.43 0.03 -9.65
C ALA A 47 -10.09 -1.34 -10.26
N TYR A 48 -10.33 -2.42 -9.53
CA TYR A 48 -10.07 -3.79 -9.99
C TYR A 48 -10.90 -4.14 -11.24
N LEU A 49 -12.16 -3.77 -11.25
CA LEU A 49 -13.07 -3.97 -12.39
C LEU A 49 -12.86 -2.94 -13.52
N LYS A 50 -11.85 -2.06 -13.41
CA LYS A 50 -11.56 -0.98 -14.35
C LYS A 50 -12.75 -0.05 -14.63
N ARG A 51 -13.67 0.09 -13.68
CA ARG A 51 -14.82 1.01 -13.76
C ARG A 51 -14.41 2.45 -13.50
N ARG A 52 -13.40 2.63 -12.63
CA ARG A 52 -12.84 3.93 -12.27
C ARG A 52 -11.32 3.87 -12.28
N SER A 53 -10.70 4.97 -12.66
CA SER A 53 -9.25 5.09 -12.63
C SER A 53 -8.74 5.19 -11.19
N HIS A 54 -7.60 4.55 -10.88
CA HIS A 54 -6.91 4.75 -9.61
C HIS A 54 -6.60 6.22 -9.32
N HIS A 55 -6.32 6.99 -10.37
CA HIS A 55 -6.03 8.41 -10.25
C HIS A 55 -7.25 9.22 -9.79
N GLU A 56 -8.42 8.95 -10.35
CA GLU A 56 -9.68 9.60 -9.94
C GLU A 56 -10.02 9.31 -8.48
N ILE A 57 -9.91 8.03 -8.09
CA ILE A 57 -10.17 7.60 -6.71
C ILE A 57 -9.23 8.31 -5.74
N LYS A 58 -7.93 8.34 -6.04
CA LYS A 58 -6.93 9.00 -5.20
C LYS A 58 -7.15 10.51 -5.11
N ARG A 59 -7.54 11.13 -6.22
CA ARG A 59 -7.85 12.57 -6.26
C ARG A 59 -9.05 12.93 -5.39
N GLU A 60 -10.11 12.12 -5.45
CA GLU A 60 -11.30 12.33 -4.60
C GLU A 60 -10.96 12.15 -3.11
N GLU A 61 -10.25 11.09 -2.77
CA GLU A 61 -9.80 10.85 -1.41
C GLU A 61 -8.91 12.00 -0.91
N TYR A 62 -7.95 12.44 -1.73
CA TYR A 62 -7.10 13.59 -1.39
C TYR A 62 -7.92 14.85 -1.13
N SER A 63 -8.98 15.09 -1.90
CA SER A 63 -9.87 16.24 -1.71
C SER A 63 -10.74 16.09 -0.47
N ALA A 64 -11.21 14.88 -0.16
CA ALA A 64 -12.05 14.59 1.01
C ALA A 64 -11.35 14.84 2.34
N PHE A 65 -10.03 14.67 2.39
CA PHE A 65 -9.21 14.94 3.58
C PHE A 65 -8.56 16.33 3.56
N SER A 66 -9.23 17.33 2.95
CA SER A 66 -8.75 18.72 2.94
C SER A 66 -8.77 19.29 4.36
N GLY A 67 -7.62 19.57 4.92
CA GLY A 67 -7.46 20.03 6.32
C GLY A 67 -6.67 19.06 7.20
N GLU A 68 -6.47 17.84 6.75
CA GLU A 68 -5.63 16.87 7.46
C GLU A 68 -4.19 16.90 6.91
N ARG A 69 -3.21 16.83 7.81
CA ARG A 69 -1.78 16.77 7.42
C ARG A 69 -1.40 15.45 6.74
N PHE A 70 -2.08 14.38 7.12
CA PHE A 70 -1.89 13.03 6.60
C PHE A 70 -3.16 12.22 6.78
N TYR A 71 -3.33 11.19 5.97
CA TYR A 71 -4.41 10.21 6.13
C TYR A 71 -3.91 8.81 5.79
N GLY A 72 -4.50 7.81 6.44
CA GLY A 72 -4.19 6.41 6.21
C GLY A 72 -5.17 5.78 5.22
N ARG A 73 -4.68 4.85 4.43
CA ARG A 73 -5.48 4.09 3.46
C ARG A 73 -4.98 2.64 3.40
N PHE A 74 -5.83 1.75 2.92
CA PHE A 74 -5.44 0.39 2.51
C PHE A 74 -5.43 0.29 0.99
N ASP A 75 -4.28 -0.05 0.43
CA ASP A 75 -4.14 -0.35 -1.00
C ASP A 75 -3.94 -1.86 -1.15
N GLY A 76 -5.03 -2.56 -1.45
CA GLY A 76 -5.09 -4.01 -1.37
C GLY A 76 -4.86 -4.51 0.07
N PHE A 77 -3.70 -5.12 0.31
CA PHE A 77 -3.30 -5.63 1.63
C PHE A 77 -2.29 -4.75 2.36
N ASN A 78 -1.85 -3.65 1.75
CA ASN A 78 -0.83 -2.77 2.30
C ASN A 78 -1.46 -1.57 3.02
N GLN A 79 -0.88 -1.20 4.16
CA GLN A 79 -1.17 0.06 4.82
C GLN A 79 -0.32 1.15 4.17
N VAL A 80 -0.97 2.19 3.69
CA VAL A 80 -0.31 3.33 3.04
C VAL A 80 -0.70 4.60 3.77
N LEU A 81 0.29 5.39 4.14
CA LEU A 81 0.10 6.73 4.70
C LEU A 81 0.34 7.75 3.59
N PHE A 82 -0.63 8.59 3.36
CA PHE A 82 -0.50 9.74 2.47
C PHE A 82 -0.23 10.98 3.29
N ILE A 83 0.85 11.67 2.98
CA ILE A 83 1.19 12.97 3.58
C ILE A 83 0.64 14.05 2.65
N ARG A 84 -0.11 14.98 3.24
CA ARG A 84 -0.72 16.07 2.53
C ARG A 84 -0.26 17.40 3.09
N ASP A 85 0.18 18.28 2.21
CA ASP A 85 0.50 19.69 2.50
C ASP A 85 1.48 19.93 3.67
N ASP A 86 2.19 18.88 4.13
CA ASP A 86 3.21 18.96 5.17
C ASP A 86 4.60 18.80 4.54
N PHE A 87 5.09 19.89 3.98
CA PHE A 87 6.40 19.93 3.29
C PHE A 87 7.57 19.69 4.26
N ASP A 88 7.44 20.08 5.52
CA ASP A 88 8.49 19.87 6.53
C ASP A 88 8.61 18.39 6.90
N LEU A 89 7.48 17.70 7.05
CA LEU A 89 7.46 16.26 7.27
C LEU A 89 8.00 15.51 6.04
N ILE A 90 7.57 15.88 4.84
CA ILE A 90 8.08 15.30 3.59
C ILE A 90 9.58 15.48 3.49
N ARG A 91 10.08 16.69 3.77
CA ARG A 91 11.52 16.99 3.75
C ARG A 91 12.28 16.19 4.82
N SER A 92 11.71 16.03 6.01
CA SER A 92 12.32 15.21 7.06
C SER A 92 12.47 13.76 6.59
N ILE A 93 11.41 13.15 6.10
CA ILE A 93 11.41 11.76 5.62
C ILE A 93 12.35 11.57 4.42
N MET A 94 12.28 12.49 3.45
CA MET A 94 13.01 12.33 2.18
C MET A 94 14.49 12.72 2.25
N VAL A 95 14.90 13.51 3.25
CA VAL A 95 16.26 14.07 3.32
C VAL A 95 16.95 13.72 4.62
N LYS A 96 16.34 14.01 5.79
CA LYS A 96 16.99 13.85 7.08
C LYS A 96 16.99 12.40 7.57
N ASP A 97 15.81 11.77 7.49
CA ASP A 97 15.57 10.43 8.03
C ASP A 97 15.54 9.37 6.92
N PHE A 98 16.06 9.72 5.74
CA PHE A 98 16.02 8.88 4.54
C PHE A 98 16.58 7.47 4.79
N ASP A 99 17.60 7.33 5.63
CA ASP A 99 18.22 6.05 5.96
C ASP A 99 17.22 5.05 6.59
N HIS A 100 16.21 5.55 7.28
CA HIS A 100 15.14 4.74 7.87
C HIS A 100 14.07 4.33 6.85
N PHE A 101 13.96 5.07 5.74
CA PHE A 101 12.94 4.87 4.69
C PHE A 101 13.50 4.34 3.37
N GLY A 102 14.80 4.02 3.32
CA GLY A 102 15.53 3.61 2.12
C GLY A 102 15.10 2.28 1.48
N MET A 103 14.02 1.66 1.94
CA MET A 103 13.45 0.47 1.31
C MET A 103 12.28 0.83 0.41
N LEU A 104 12.54 1.08 -0.86
CA LEU A 104 11.49 1.04 -1.87
C LEU A 104 10.97 -0.40 -1.99
N ARG A 105 9.76 -0.63 -1.53
CA ARG A 105 9.08 -1.91 -1.73
C ARG A 105 8.51 -1.98 -3.15
N LEU A 106 9.29 -2.45 -4.08
CA LEU A 106 8.82 -2.75 -5.44
C LEU A 106 8.05 -4.09 -5.55
N GLY A 107 7.49 -4.55 -4.42
CA GLY A 107 6.62 -5.71 -4.39
C GLY A 107 7.29 -7.02 -4.83
N PRO A 108 6.55 -7.90 -5.50
CA PRO A 108 7.03 -9.24 -5.87
C PRO A 108 8.17 -9.24 -6.89
N LEU A 109 8.41 -8.15 -7.60
CA LEU A 109 9.49 -8.05 -8.62
C LEU A 109 10.90 -8.15 -8.02
N ARG A 110 11.06 -7.94 -6.73
CA ARG A 110 12.36 -7.98 -6.04
C ARG A 110 13.05 -9.34 -6.08
N ASN A 111 12.29 -10.43 -6.08
CA ASN A 111 12.81 -11.79 -5.96
C ASN A 111 12.67 -12.60 -7.24
N VAL A 112 12.31 -11.98 -8.35
CA VAL A 112 12.21 -12.65 -9.64
C VAL A 112 13.59 -12.63 -10.29
N PRO A 113 14.19 -13.78 -10.60
CA PRO A 113 15.44 -13.78 -11.37
C PRO A 113 15.19 -13.21 -12.77
N PRO A 114 16.09 -12.36 -13.29
CA PRO A 114 15.92 -11.77 -14.62
C PRO A 114 15.88 -12.86 -15.69
N ALA A 115 14.86 -12.83 -16.53
CA ALA A 115 14.71 -13.77 -17.63
C ALA A 115 15.60 -13.40 -18.83
N ASN A 116 16.05 -12.15 -18.92
CA ASN A 116 16.89 -11.65 -20.01
C ASN A 116 17.74 -10.45 -19.57
N LYS A 117 18.71 -10.06 -20.43
CA LYS A 117 19.60 -8.92 -20.17
C LYS A 117 18.87 -7.59 -19.99
N VAL A 118 17.73 -7.39 -20.63
CA VAL A 118 16.96 -6.16 -20.53
C VAL A 118 16.32 -6.04 -19.14
N GLU A 119 15.75 -7.13 -18.63
CA GLU A 119 15.22 -7.19 -17.27
C GLU A 119 16.33 -7.00 -16.22
N GLU A 120 17.51 -7.59 -16.44
CA GLU A 120 18.66 -7.38 -15.57
C GLU A 120 19.07 -5.91 -15.49
N ILE A 121 19.06 -5.19 -16.61
CA ILE A 121 19.36 -3.75 -16.65
C ILE A 121 18.26 -2.96 -15.92
N ILE A 122 16.99 -3.31 -16.12
CA ILE A 122 15.87 -2.66 -15.43
C ILE A 122 15.96 -2.89 -13.91
N LEU A 123 16.27 -4.11 -13.48
CA LEU A 123 16.42 -4.46 -12.07
C LEU A 123 17.63 -3.79 -11.40
N LYS A 124 18.64 -3.36 -12.16
CA LYS A 124 19.77 -2.54 -11.71
C LYS A 124 19.48 -1.03 -11.79
N GLY A 125 18.30 -0.65 -12.28
CA GLY A 125 17.90 0.76 -12.34
C GLY A 125 17.73 1.39 -10.97
N ILE A 126 17.94 2.70 -10.86
CA ILE A 126 17.88 3.49 -9.62
C ILE A 126 16.57 3.31 -8.82
N LEU A 127 15.47 2.97 -9.49
CA LEU A 127 14.17 2.74 -8.87
C LEU A 127 14.06 1.36 -8.21
N VAL A 128 14.95 0.44 -8.53
CA VAL A 128 14.91 -0.96 -8.08
C VAL A 128 16.03 -1.25 -7.10
N VAL A 129 17.15 -0.60 -7.27
CA VAL A 129 18.32 -0.69 -6.38
C VAL A 129 17.96 -0.12 -5.00
N HIS A 130 18.41 -0.77 -3.93
CA HIS A 130 18.09 -0.40 -2.55
C HIS A 130 19.27 -0.64 -1.62
N GLY A 131 19.17 -0.12 -0.41
CA GLY A 131 20.23 -0.24 0.59
C GLY A 131 21.50 0.52 0.19
N GLU A 132 22.66 -0.07 0.44
CA GLU A 132 23.96 0.56 0.17
C GLU A 132 24.22 0.80 -1.33
N GLU A 133 23.74 -0.09 -2.21
CA GLU A 133 23.86 0.11 -3.66
C GLU A 133 23.13 1.37 -4.12
N TRP A 134 21.95 1.62 -3.59
CA TRP A 134 21.19 2.83 -3.89
C TRP A 134 21.88 4.10 -3.40
N LYS A 135 22.51 4.06 -2.22
CA LYS A 135 23.28 5.19 -1.69
C LYS A 135 24.47 5.54 -2.57
N ASN A 136 25.09 4.55 -3.18
CA ASN A 136 26.26 4.75 -4.06
C ASN A 136 25.89 5.33 -5.44
N VAL A 137 24.62 5.18 -5.87
CA VAL A 137 24.14 5.68 -7.17
C VAL A 137 23.53 7.07 -7.06
N ARG A 138 23.18 7.52 -5.86
CA ARG A 138 22.65 8.86 -5.58
C ARG A 138 23.75 9.88 -5.46
#